data_b999cc9a524e6422c1d625491adefb21
#
_entry.id   b999cc9a524e6422c1d625491adefb21
#
_cell.length_a   1.000
_cell.length_b   1.000
_cell.length_c   1.000
_cell.angle_alpha   90.00
_cell.angle_beta   90.00
_cell.angle_gamma   90.00
#
_symmetry.space_group_name_H-M   'P 1'
#
loop_
_entity.id
_entity.type
_entity.pdbx_description
1 polymer ?
#
loop_
_entity_poly.entity_id
_entity_poly.type
_entity_poly.pdbx_seq_one_letter_code
_entity_poly.pdbx_strand_id
1 'polypeptide(L)'
;TRCSRDWSSDVCSSDLTVPVIIAAEAMNSNTDALYRSLALSILVTIHVKHYIGRLSVLCGCSIASSIGVCAAMIFLGDGSKEAMRAGVRTMAADLSGMICDGAKPGCALKIATSVNAAALAAQLALNGTGATKRDGIVTDDLEETLRNLGKLGNEGMSEANDEILKMLLDKKTTKMCG
;
A
#
# COMPACT_ATOMS: atom_id res chain seq x y z
N THR A 1 10.84 23.69 -16.03
CA THR A 1 10.22 22.50 -15.40
C THR A 1 11.28 21.76 -14.62
N ARG A 2 11.27 21.91 -13.30
CA ARG A 2 12.10 21.12 -12.41
C ARG A 2 11.67 19.67 -12.52
N CYS A 3 12.47 18.86 -13.19
CA CYS A 3 12.51 17.42 -12.94
C CYS A 3 13.03 17.28 -11.52
N SER A 4 12.16 17.35 -10.53
CA SER A 4 12.60 17.30 -9.14
C SER A 4 13.08 15.89 -8.85
N ARG A 5 14.32 15.76 -8.42
CA ARG A 5 14.92 14.52 -7.90
C ARG A 5 14.23 14.02 -6.62
N ASP A 6 13.19 14.72 -6.18
CA ASP A 6 12.47 14.50 -4.92
C ASP A 6 11.26 13.58 -5.06
N TRP A 7 11.03 13.00 -6.25
CA TRP A 7 10.12 11.89 -6.41
C TRP A 7 10.82 10.60 -5.98
N SER A 8 11.20 10.58 -4.71
CA SER A 8 11.57 9.33 -4.07
C SER A 8 10.34 8.44 -3.98
N SER A 9 10.55 7.15 -3.86
CA SER A 9 9.50 6.15 -3.62
C SER A 9 8.78 6.33 -2.28
N ASP A 10 8.80 7.54 -1.73
CA ASP A 10 8.12 7.88 -0.49
C ASP A 10 6.62 8.03 -0.77
N VAL A 11 5.85 7.43 0.11
CA VAL A 11 4.40 7.52 0.12
C VAL A 11 4.00 8.99 0.21
N CYS A 12 3.31 9.49 -0.82
CA CYS A 12 2.74 10.83 -0.76
C CYS A 12 1.58 10.84 0.24
N SER A 13 1.49 11.90 1.03
CA SER A 13 0.39 12.05 2.00
C SER A 13 -0.99 11.96 1.33
N SER A 14 -1.12 12.42 0.09
CA SER A 14 -2.33 12.31 -0.71
C SER A 14 -2.76 10.86 -0.98
N ASP A 15 -1.81 9.92 -1.15
CA ASP A 15 -2.11 8.52 -1.49
C ASP A 15 -2.85 7.80 -0.37
N LEU A 16 -2.66 8.24 0.86
CA LEU A 16 -3.25 7.64 2.06
C LEU A 16 -4.35 8.50 2.70
N THR A 17 -4.47 9.78 2.34
CA THR A 17 -5.48 10.67 2.93
C THR A 17 -6.70 10.88 2.01
N VAL A 18 -6.49 11.14 0.73
CA VAL A 18 -7.58 11.42 -0.22
C VAL A 18 -8.59 10.26 -0.29
N PRO A 19 -8.17 8.98 -0.44
CA PRO A 19 -9.11 7.88 -0.45
C PRO A 19 -9.92 7.74 0.85
N VAL A 20 -9.32 8.05 2.00
CA VAL A 20 -9.99 8.00 3.30
C VAL A 20 -11.01 9.12 3.42
N ILE A 21 -10.70 10.33 2.94
CA ILE A 21 -11.64 11.46 2.94
C ILE A 21 -12.87 11.12 2.08
N ILE A 22 -12.64 10.61 0.87
CA ILE A 22 -13.73 10.21 -0.04
C ILE A 22 -14.59 9.10 0.58
N ALA A 23 -13.97 8.12 1.21
CA ALA A 23 -14.69 7.04 1.90
C ALA A 23 -15.52 7.58 3.07
N ALA A 24 -14.97 8.48 3.89
CA ALA A 24 -15.69 9.09 5.00
C ALA A 24 -16.89 9.94 4.54
N GLU A 25 -16.73 10.69 3.46
CA GLU A 25 -17.83 11.44 2.83
C GLU A 25 -18.92 10.50 2.30
N ALA A 26 -18.55 9.46 1.57
CA ALA A 26 -19.49 8.47 1.04
C ALA A 26 -20.28 7.73 2.13
N MET A 27 -19.67 7.53 3.29
CA MET A 27 -20.27 6.87 4.46
C MET A 27 -20.99 7.86 5.41
N ASN A 28 -21.04 9.15 5.07
CA ASN A 28 -21.59 10.23 5.90
C ASN A 28 -21.00 10.25 7.33
N SER A 29 -19.71 9.99 7.45
CA SER A 29 -19.02 9.93 8.72
C SER A 29 -18.84 11.33 9.33
N ASN A 30 -18.88 11.40 10.67
CA ASN A 30 -18.63 12.67 11.36
C ASN A 30 -17.14 13.05 11.35
N THR A 31 -16.85 14.30 11.69
CA THR A 31 -15.49 14.86 11.65
C THR A 31 -14.50 14.14 12.59
N ASP A 32 -14.95 13.66 13.76
CA ASP A 32 -14.10 12.90 14.68
C ASP A 32 -13.71 11.55 14.09
N ALA A 33 -14.65 10.82 13.50
CA ALA A 33 -14.39 9.55 12.80
C ALA A 33 -13.43 9.76 11.62
N LEU A 34 -13.58 10.84 10.84
CA LEU A 34 -12.67 11.20 9.76
C LEU A 34 -11.24 11.40 10.29
N TYR A 35 -11.04 12.22 11.31
CA TYR A 35 -9.69 12.47 11.83
C TYR A 35 -9.04 11.21 12.41
N ARG A 36 -9.80 10.39 13.11
CA ARG A 36 -9.30 9.09 13.62
C ARG A 36 -8.93 8.12 12.51
N SER A 37 -9.74 8.05 11.45
CA SER A 37 -9.45 7.19 10.30
C SER A 37 -8.21 7.67 9.53
N LEU A 38 -8.02 8.99 9.39
CA LEU A 38 -6.81 9.56 8.80
C LEU A 38 -5.56 9.23 9.65
N ALA A 39 -5.64 9.41 10.97
CA ALA A 39 -4.56 9.05 11.88
C ALA A 39 -4.23 7.55 11.80
N LEU A 40 -5.25 6.69 11.75
CA LEU A 40 -5.08 5.24 11.61
C LEU A 40 -4.40 4.89 10.28
N SER A 41 -4.86 5.48 9.16
CA SER A 41 -4.24 5.27 7.85
C SER A 41 -2.76 5.59 7.86
N ILE A 42 -2.38 6.74 8.44
CA ILE A 42 -0.98 7.18 8.56
C ILE A 42 -0.17 6.19 9.42
N LEU A 43 -0.67 5.84 10.60
CA LEU A 43 0.03 4.94 11.54
C LEU A 43 0.24 3.55 10.96
N VAL A 44 -0.80 2.98 10.32
CA VAL A 44 -0.68 1.67 9.66
C VAL A 44 0.29 1.74 8.48
N THR A 45 0.25 2.79 7.69
CA THR A 45 1.20 3.00 6.59
C THR A 45 2.65 3.06 7.09
N ILE A 46 2.92 3.80 8.16
CA ILE A 46 4.24 3.88 8.80
C ILE A 46 4.68 2.50 9.29
N HIS A 47 3.77 1.78 9.94
CA HIS A 47 4.04 0.43 10.44
C HIS A 47 4.39 -0.55 9.32
N VAL A 48 3.63 -0.58 8.25
CA VAL A 48 3.92 -1.40 7.06
C VAL A 48 5.27 -1.00 6.43
N LYS A 49 5.55 0.29 6.33
CA LYS A 49 6.84 0.80 5.81
C LYS A 49 8.03 0.37 6.65
N HIS A 50 7.85 0.12 7.94
CA HIS A 50 8.90 -0.45 8.79
C HIS A 50 9.38 -1.82 8.28
N TYR A 51 8.49 -2.66 7.78
CA TYR A 51 8.82 -3.98 7.22
C TYR A 51 9.30 -3.92 5.76
N ILE A 52 8.64 -3.15 4.93
CA ILE A 52 8.98 -3.03 3.50
C ILE A 52 10.29 -2.24 3.29
N GLY A 53 10.59 -1.29 4.20
CA GLY A 53 11.75 -0.40 4.08
C GLY A 53 11.42 0.88 3.31
N ARG A 54 12.40 1.81 3.28
CA ARG A 54 12.24 3.10 2.58
C ARG A 54 12.36 2.94 1.08
N LEU A 55 13.34 2.15 0.63
CA LEU A 55 13.58 1.81 -0.76
C LEU A 55 13.45 0.30 -0.89
N SER A 56 12.51 -0.14 -1.70
CA SER A 56 12.21 -1.56 -1.91
C SER A 56 11.77 -1.76 -3.35
N VAL A 57 11.92 -2.96 -3.84
CA VAL A 57 11.29 -3.41 -5.10
C VAL A 57 9.77 -3.28 -5.01
N LEU A 58 9.22 -3.48 -3.83
CA LEU A 58 7.78 -3.30 -3.59
C LEU A 58 7.39 -1.82 -3.65
N CYS A 59 6.27 -1.54 -4.30
CA CYS A 59 5.76 -0.18 -4.46
C CYS A 59 5.16 0.34 -3.14
N GLY A 60 5.95 1.12 -2.39
CA GLY A 60 5.52 1.68 -1.11
C GLY A 60 4.27 2.56 -1.22
N CYS A 61 4.17 3.38 -2.29
CA CYS A 61 3.00 4.23 -2.54
C CYS A 61 1.71 3.43 -2.77
N SER A 62 1.80 2.25 -3.39
CA SER A 62 0.64 1.40 -3.62
C SER A 62 0.37 0.49 -2.44
N ILE A 63 1.37 -0.26 -1.98
CA ILE A 63 1.17 -1.30 -0.97
C ILE A 63 0.96 -0.71 0.42
N ALA A 64 1.92 0.07 0.91
CA ALA A 64 1.86 0.55 2.30
C ALA A 64 0.70 1.52 2.52
N SER A 65 0.50 2.51 1.59
CA SER A 65 -0.60 3.45 1.75
C SER A 65 -1.97 2.81 1.60
N SER A 66 -2.15 1.88 0.66
CA SER A 66 -3.45 1.23 0.48
C SER A 66 -3.80 0.25 1.62
N ILE A 67 -2.81 -0.37 2.26
CA ILE A 67 -3.03 -1.12 3.51
C ILE A 67 -3.53 -0.17 4.61
N GLY A 68 -2.94 1.03 4.73
CA GLY A 68 -3.43 2.06 5.64
C GLY A 68 -4.85 2.52 5.31
N VAL A 69 -5.13 2.75 4.03
CA VAL A 69 -6.48 3.10 3.54
C VAL A 69 -7.50 2.00 3.84
N CYS A 70 -7.15 0.73 3.60
CA CYS A 70 -8.01 -0.41 3.93
C CYS A 70 -8.37 -0.43 5.42
N ALA A 71 -7.38 -0.28 6.31
CA ALA A 71 -7.62 -0.23 7.75
C ALA A 71 -8.52 0.94 8.15
N ALA A 72 -8.34 2.12 7.54
CA ALA A 72 -9.18 3.29 7.76
C ALA A 72 -10.62 3.08 7.28
N MET A 73 -10.81 2.44 6.11
CA MET A 73 -12.16 2.13 5.60
C MET A 73 -12.89 1.11 6.51
N ILE A 74 -12.17 0.12 7.03
CA ILE A 74 -12.74 -0.83 7.99
C ILE A 74 -13.14 -0.12 9.30
N PHE A 75 -12.32 0.82 9.77
CA PHE A 75 -12.63 1.63 10.94
C PHE A 75 -13.88 2.48 10.72
N LEU A 76 -14.01 3.14 9.57
CA LEU A 76 -15.19 3.93 9.19
C LEU A 76 -16.48 3.08 9.11
N GLY A 77 -16.33 1.79 8.77
CA GLY A 77 -17.41 0.81 8.74
C GLY A 77 -17.67 0.11 10.08
N ASP A 78 -17.19 0.67 11.21
CA ASP A 78 -17.32 0.09 12.55
C ASP A 78 -16.80 -1.35 12.66
N GLY A 79 -15.78 -1.68 11.85
CA GLY A 79 -15.18 -3.01 11.83
C GLY A 79 -14.42 -3.36 13.10
N SER A 80 -14.47 -4.63 13.48
CA SER A 80 -13.73 -5.18 14.62
C SER A 80 -12.22 -5.18 14.38
N LYS A 81 -11.43 -5.43 15.44
CA LYS A 81 -9.98 -5.66 15.33
C LYS A 81 -9.67 -6.87 14.44
N GLU A 82 -10.49 -7.88 14.48
CA GLU A 82 -10.37 -9.09 13.66
C GLU A 82 -10.62 -8.76 12.18
N ALA A 83 -11.63 -7.94 11.87
CA ALA A 83 -11.87 -7.44 10.52
C ALA A 83 -10.67 -6.62 10.02
N MET A 84 -10.10 -5.77 10.87
CA MET A 84 -8.92 -4.98 10.51
C MET A 84 -7.71 -5.88 10.19
N ARG A 85 -7.45 -6.89 11.00
CA ARG A 85 -6.40 -7.89 10.75
C ARG A 85 -6.65 -8.66 9.44
N ALA A 86 -7.90 -9.07 9.20
CA ALA A 86 -8.28 -9.77 7.97
C ALA A 86 -8.08 -8.89 6.73
N GLY A 87 -8.49 -7.62 6.78
CA GLY A 87 -8.30 -6.67 5.70
C GLY A 87 -6.82 -6.44 5.38
N VAL A 88 -5.99 -6.19 6.39
CA VAL A 88 -4.54 -5.99 6.21
C VAL A 88 -3.88 -7.24 5.63
N ARG A 89 -4.23 -8.45 6.10
CA ARG A 89 -3.74 -9.71 5.53
C ARG A 89 -4.16 -9.88 4.07
N THR A 90 -5.42 -9.57 3.75
CA THR A 90 -5.93 -9.63 2.38
C THR A 90 -5.16 -8.72 1.46
N MET A 91 -4.90 -7.49 1.89
CA MET A 91 -4.09 -6.53 1.13
C MET A 91 -2.65 -7.01 0.92
N ALA A 92 -2.04 -7.61 1.96
CA ALA A 92 -0.69 -8.16 1.85
C ALA A 92 -0.62 -9.33 0.86
N ALA A 93 -1.65 -10.19 0.82
CA ALA A 93 -1.74 -11.27 -0.14
C ALA A 93 -1.94 -10.77 -1.58
N ASP A 94 -2.87 -9.82 -1.76
CA ASP A 94 -3.29 -9.33 -3.07
C ASP A 94 -2.20 -8.49 -3.76
N LEU A 95 -1.54 -7.60 -3.01
CA LEU A 95 -0.59 -6.64 -3.57
C LEU A 95 0.88 -7.05 -3.43
N SER A 96 1.20 -8.24 -2.96
CA SER A 96 2.58 -8.70 -2.71
C SER A 96 3.49 -8.67 -3.93
N GLY A 97 2.94 -8.67 -5.14
CA GLY A 97 3.66 -8.62 -6.42
C GLY A 97 3.71 -7.23 -7.06
N MET A 98 3.18 -6.18 -6.43
CA MET A 98 3.21 -4.85 -7.03
C MET A 98 4.58 -4.19 -6.85
N ILE A 99 5.38 -4.22 -7.90
CA ILE A 99 6.75 -3.71 -7.91
C ILE A 99 6.82 -2.21 -8.22
N CYS A 100 7.87 -1.57 -7.72
CA CYS A 100 8.25 -0.20 -8.02
C CYS A 100 9.27 -0.17 -9.16
N ASP A 101 8.93 0.43 -10.26
CA ASP A 101 9.76 0.62 -11.44
C ASP A 101 10.13 2.10 -11.68
N GLY A 102 10.30 2.85 -10.60
CA GLY A 102 10.62 4.28 -10.58
C GLY A 102 9.39 5.20 -10.54
N ALA A 103 9.60 6.40 -10.02
CA ALA A 103 8.55 7.42 -9.94
C ALA A 103 8.22 7.98 -11.33
N LYS A 104 6.94 7.93 -11.70
CA LYS A 104 6.44 8.33 -13.03
C LYS A 104 4.93 8.63 -12.95
N PRO A 105 4.37 9.35 -13.95
CA PRO A 105 2.92 9.61 -13.99
C PRO A 105 2.07 8.36 -13.93
N GLY A 106 2.55 7.22 -14.46
CA GLY A 106 1.89 5.92 -14.37
C GLY A 106 1.73 5.37 -12.95
N CYS A 107 2.40 5.93 -11.93
CA CYS A 107 2.17 5.58 -10.53
C CYS A 107 0.73 5.86 -10.10
N ALA A 108 0.06 6.86 -10.68
CA ALA A 108 -1.34 7.14 -10.42
C ALA A 108 -2.25 5.93 -10.72
N LEU A 109 -1.94 5.16 -11.75
CA LEU A 109 -2.67 3.93 -12.10
C LEU A 109 -2.46 2.84 -11.05
N LYS A 110 -1.23 2.69 -10.53
CA LYS A 110 -0.94 1.73 -9.46
C LYS A 110 -1.69 2.10 -8.16
N ILE A 111 -1.74 3.40 -7.84
CA ILE A 111 -2.49 3.89 -6.69
C ILE A 111 -3.99 3.64 -6.88
N ALA A 112 -4.56 3.96 -8.05
CA ALA A 112 -5.97 3.69 -8.34
C ALA A 112 -6.30 2.19 -8.19
N THR A 113 -5.45 1.31 -8.73
CA THR A 113 -5.60 -0.15 -8.58
C THR A 113 -5.58 -0.57 -7.12
N SER A 114 -4.61 -0.08 -6.34
CA SER A 114 -4.46 -0.48 -4.94
C SER A 114 -5.52 0.14 -4.02
N VAL A 115 -6.06 1.31 -4.33
CA VAL A 115 -7.22 1.88 -3.62
C VAL A 115 -8.49 1.05 -3.88
N ASN A 116 -8.70 0.59 -5.11
CA ASN A 116 -9.81 -0.32 -5.42
C ASN A 116 -9.65 -1.65 -4.67
N ALA A 117 -8.45 -2.21 -4.62
CA ALA A 117 -8.14 -3.40 -3.81
C ALA A 117 -8.43 -3.15 -2.32
N ALA A 118 -8.06 -1.97 -1.79
CA ALA A 118 -8.32 -1.60 -0.40
C ALA A 118 -9.82 -1.54 -0.08
N ALA A 119 -10.62 -0.97 -0.98
CA ALA A 119 -12.08 -0.91 -0.81
C ALA A 119 -12.69 -2.32 -0.82
N LEU A 120 -12.26 -3.18 -1.76
CA LEU A 120 -12.72 -4.57 -1.82
C LEU A 120 -12.29 -5.36 -0.58
N ALA A 121 -11.03 -5.26 -0.16
CA ALA A 121 -10.52 -5.95 1.02
C ALA A 121 -11.24 -5.49 2.30
N ALA A 122 -11.53 -4.19 2.42
CA ALA A 122 -12.29 -3.65 3.54
C ALA A 122 -13.72 -4.22 3.56
N GLN A 123 -14.39 -4.27 2.42
CA GLN A 123 -15.72 -4.82 2.31
C GLN A 123 -15.76 -6.32 2.65
N LEU A 124 -14.81 -7.10 2.14
CA LEU A 124 -14.66 -8.52 2.48
C LEU A 124 -14.46 -8.71 3.99
N ALA A 125 -13.55 -7.94 4.58
CA ALA A 125 -13.23 -8.00 6.00
C ALA A 125 -14.43 -7.65 6.89
N LEU A 126 -15.20 -6.62 6.54
CA LEU A 126 -16.43 -6.24 7.23
C LEU A 126 -17.50 -7.34 7.16
N ASN A 127 -17.50 -8.14 6.09
CA ASN A 127 -18.37 -9.32 5.93
C ASN A 127 -17.78 -10.60 6.53
N GLY A 128 -16.70 -10.52 7.31
CA GLY A 128 -16.08 -11.66 7.98
C GLY A 128 -15.30 -12.60 7.05
N THR A 129 -14.91 -12.12 5.85
CA THR A 129 -14.14 -12.89 4.87
C THR A 129 -12.79 -12.22 4.60
N GLY A 130 -11.86 -12.93 3.95
CA GLY A 130 -10.55 -12.41 3.60
C GLY A 130 -9.50 -13.50 3.46
N ALA A 131 -8.27 -13.11 3.20
CA ALA A 131 -7.15 -14.02 3.08
C ALA A 131 -6.87 -14.77 4.40
N THR A 132 -6.56 -16.05 4.26
CA THR A 132 -6.30 -16.97 5.37
C THR A 132 -4.83 -17.42 5.36
N LYS A 133 -4.38 -18.08 6.40
CA LYS A 133 -3.04 -18.69 6.47
C LYS A 133 -2.70 -19.69 5.36
N ARG A 134 -3.64 -20.00 4.48
CA ARG A 134 -3.44 -20.88 3.32
C ARG A 134 -3.08 -20.09 2.06
N ASP A 135 -3.08 -18.76 2.13
CA ASP A 135 -2.90 -17.88 0.98
C ASP A 135 -1.47 -17.32 0.95
N GLY A 136 -0.58 -18.01 0.25
CA GLY A 136 0.77 -17.53 -0.07
C GLY A 136 1.61 -17.17 1.15
N ILE A 137 1.95 -15.87 1.28
CA ILE A 137 2.82 -15.34 2.36
C ILE A 137 2.08 -15.05 3.67
N VAL A 138 0.76 -15.23 3.69
CA VAL A 138 -0.10 -14.88 4.83
C VAL A 138 0.01 -15.93 5.93
N THR A 139 0.00 -15.46 7.18
CA THR A 139 -0.05 -16.32 8.38
C THR A 139 -1.19 -15.87 9.31
N ASP A 140 -1.44 -16.61 10.39
CA ASP A 140 -2.41 -16.19 11.40
C ASP A 140 -1.93 -14.95 12.18
N ASP A 141 -0.60 -14.76 12.29
CA ASP A 141 0.01 -13.57 12.88
C ASP A 141 0.19 -12.48 11.83
N LEU A 142 -0.40 -11.31 12.11
CA LEU A 142 -0.31 -10.15 11.22
C LEU A 142 1.12 -9.63 11.08
N GLU A 143 1.86 -9.58 12.18
CA GLU A 143 3.25 -9.10 12.19
C GLU A 143 4.17 -10.03 11.39
N GLU A 144 3.94 -11.32 11.48
CA GLU A 144 4.65 -12.31 10.67
C GLU A 144 4.30 -12.16 9.18
N THR A 145 3.02 -11.92 8.85
CA THR A 145 2.59 -11.63 7.48
C THR A 145 3.30 -10.40 6.90
N LEU A 146 3.38 -9.31 7.67
CA LEU A 146 4.08 -8.09 7.25
C LEU A 146 5.60 -8.32 7.13
N ARG A 147 6.18 -9.13 8.01
CA ARG A 147 7.59 -9.54 7.92
C ARG A 147 7.86 -10.37 6.67
N ASN A 148 6.97 -11.30 6.33
CA ASN A 148 7.05 -12.09 5.11
C ASN A 148 6.98 -11.21 3.87
N LEU A 149 6.07 -10.24 3.86
CA LEU A 149 5.96 -9.24 2.79
C LEU A 149 7.27 -8.44 2.63
N GLY A 150 7.82 -7.94 3.74
CA GLY A 150 9.09 -7.22 3.74
C GLY A 150 10.26 -8.09 3.27
N LYS A 151 10.35 -9.34 3.74
CA LYS A 151 11.37 -10.30 3.32
C LYS A 151 11.29 -10.62 1.83
N LEU A 152 10.07 -10.83 1.31
CA LEU A 152 9.86 -11.04 -0.12
C LEU A 152 10.40 -9.88 -0.95
N GLY A 153 10.08 -8.64 -0.58
CA GLY A 153 10.53 -7.46 -1.31
C GLY A 153 12.02 -7.17 -1.17
N ASN A 154 12.59 -7.31 0.03
CA ASN A 154 13.95 -6.88 0.30
C ASN A 154 14.99 -7.96 -0.03
N GLU A 155 14.65 -9.24 0.17
CA GLU A 155 15.56 -10.37 -0.06
C GLU A 155 15.15 -11.16 -1.30
N GLY A 156 13.87 -11.58 -1.38
CA GLY A 156 13.39 -12.47 -2.42
C GLY A 156 13.37 -11.85 -3.83
N MET A 157 13.28 -10.52 -3.92
CA MET A 157 13.23 -9.78 -5.19
C MET A 157 14.51 -8.97 -5.47
N SER A 158 15.64 -9.28 -4.85
CA SER A 158 16.88 -8.52 -5.04
C SER A 158 17.34 -8.46 -6.50
N GLU A 159 17.31 -9.58 -7.21
CA GLU A 159 17.67 -9.64 -8.64
C GLU A 159 16.73 -8.79 -9.51
N ALA A 160 15.43 -8.77 -9.18
CA ALA A 160 14.44 -7.95 -9.88
C ALA A 160 14.73 -6.45 -9.69
N ASN A 161 15.21 -6.05 -8.50
CA ASN A 161 15.63 -4.67 -8.24
C ASN A 161 16.81 -4.27 -9.13
N ASP A 162 17.82 -5.11 -9.24
CA ASP A 162 19.01 -4.84 -10.04
C ASP A 162 18.67 -4.74 -11.53
N GLU A 163 17.78 -5.60 -12.00
CA GLU A 163 17.33 -5.58 -13.39
C GLU A 163 16.50 -4.33 -13.71
N ILE A 164 15.59 -3.95 -12.84
CA ILE A 164 14.82 -2.70 -12.97
C ILE A 164 15.77 -1.50 -13.00
N LEU A 165 16.78 -1.48 -12.13
CA LEU A 165 17.74 -0.39 -12.08
C LEU A 165 18.53 -0.28 -13.38
N LYS A 166 19.01 -1.39 -13.95
CA LYS A 166 19.66 -1.43 -15.28
C LYS A 166 18.75 -0.83 -16.34
N MET A 167 17.50 -1.31 -16.44
CA MET A 167 16.53 -0.79 -17.41
C MET A 167 16.27 0.72 -17.26
N LEU A 168 16.28 1.24 -16.03
CA LEU A 168 16.11 2.67 -15.76
C LEU A 168 17.34 3.49 -16.15
N LEU A 169 18.55 2.95 -15.97
CA LEU A 169 19.80 3.59 -16.35
C LEU A 169 19.93 3.65 -17.87
N ASP A 170 19.59 2.59 -18.58
CA ASP A 170 19.63 2.52 -20.04
C ASP A 170 18.69 3.54 -20.70
N LYS A 171 17.52 3.81 -20.09
CA LYS A 171 16.61 4.86 -20.55
C LYS A 171 17.14 6.28 -20.38
N LYS A 172 18.04 6.52 -19.41
CA LYS A 172 18.67 7.83 -19.21
C LYS A 172 19.73 8.15 -20.26
N THR A 173 20.32 7.13 -20.88
CA THR A 173 21.26 7.31 -21.99
C THR A 173 20.56 7.63 -23.31
N THR A 174 19.29 7.28 -23.45
CA THR A 174 18.45 7.68 -24.57
C THR A 174 17.74 8.99 -24.15
N LYS A 175 18.19 10.13 -24.68
CA LYS A 175 17.67 11.47 -24.39
C LYS A 175 16.13 11.48 -24.34
N MET A 176 15.59 11.54 -23.13
CA MET A 176 14.18 11.87 -22.90
C MET A 176 14.10 13.13 -22.03
N CYS A 177 14.52 14.23 -22.61
CA CYS A 177 14.06 15.58 -22.31
C CYS A 177 13.83 16.23 -23.68
N GLY A 178 12.64 16.04 -24.21
CA GLY A 178 12.06 16.84 -25.27
C GLY A 178 10.99 17.72 -24.67
#